data_16e7bf7365886548742d85ab1e96fdb0
#
_entry.id   16e7bf7365886548742d85ab1e96fdb0
#
_cell.length_a   1.000
_cell.length_b   1.000
_cell.length_c   1.000
_cell.angle_alpha   90.00
_cell.angle_beta   90.00
_cell.angle_gamma   90.00
#
_symmetry.space_group_name_H-M   'P 1'
#
loop_
_entity.id
_entity.type
_entity.pdbx_description
1 polymer ?
#
loop_
_entity_poly.entity_id
_entity_poly.type
_entity_poly.pdbx_seq_one_letter_code
_entity_poly.pdbx_strand_id
1 'polypeptide(L)'
;MIASVFSFAYILTPLYLLAGIISVFILPWKTALIFTTPIIISALLPPIASPWLVGHLTPLKDYFDYEEAFDYTNEEIRIDLNAGKRFIVAPVPHGVISFCGMTSGPAAPPDLRKVHTAVASSVLHTPILKHVLGIFGLTNASKSALQRRLALPGIDGCIVLYVGGIAELFQSSRQEERLFLSQRKGFIKLALREGVDVVPVYFFGNTSVLTLLQYGPLATLSRSLGVALTYFWGKWYLPIPCDDKCLYARGKPLGLPCILDPTDKEVDKWHQKYCDAIEGLFEKYKEKVPLYKHKTLFID
;
A
#
# COMPACT_ATOMS: atom_id res chain seq x y z
N MET A 1 -16.07 12.42 0.69
CA MET A 1 -15.51 13.33 -0.35
C MET A 1 -13.99 13.18 -0.53
N ILE A 2 -13.15 13.25 0.53
CA ILE A 2 -11.68 13.13 0.38
C ILE A 2 -11.24 11.78 -0.19
N ALA A 3 -11.82 10.66 0.28
CA ALA A 3 -11.49 9.34 -0.23
C ALA A 3 -11.69 9.21 -1.75
N SER A 4 -12.77 9.83 -2.27
CA SER A 4 -13.05 9.82 -3.71
C SER A 4 -11.99 10.56 -4.54
N VAL A 5 -11.33 11.59 -3.98
CA VAL A 5 -10.25 12.32 -4.69
C VAL A 5 -9.13 11.35 -5.08
N PHE A 6 -8.73 10.46 -4.18
CA PHE A 6 -7.69 9.47 -4.47
C PHE A 6 -8.15 8.46 -5.54
N SER A 7 -9.37 7.94 -5.45
CA SER A 7 -9.91 7.01 -6.46
C SER A 7 -10.02 7.68 -7.83
N PHE A 8 -10.55 8.90 -7.89
CA PHE A 8 -10.64 9.65 -9.14
C PHE A 8 -9.26 9.98 -9.71
N ALA A 9 -8.26 10.28 -8.88
CA ALA A 9 -6.90 10.51 -9.36
C ALA A 9 -6.35 9.31 -10.11
N TYR A 10 -6.61 8.08 -9.66
CA TYR A 10 -6.19 6.87 -10.37
C TYR A 10 -6.86 6.72 -11.75
N ILE A 11 -8.14 7.04 -11.87
CA ILE A 11 -8.89 6.89 -13.13
C ILE A 11 -8.65 8.07 -14.06
N LEU A 12 -8.70 9.29 -13.54
CA LEU A 12 -8.62 10.50 -14.36
C LEU A 12 -7.19 10.79 -14.84
N THR A 13 -6.16 10.38 -14.10
CA THR A 13 -4.78 10.65 -14.53
C THR A 13 -4.46 9.99 -15.87
N PRO A 14 -4.67 8.68 -16.10
CA PRO A 14 -4.42 8.08 -17.43
C PRO A 14 -5.23 8.74 -18.54
N LEU A 15 -6.50 9.08 -18.28
CA LEU A 15 -7.34 9.77 -19.25
C LEU A 15 -6.83 11.17 -19.59
N TYR A 16 -6.36 11.92 -18.58
CA TYR A 16 -5.79 13.24 -18.77
C TYR A 16 -4.46 13.17 -19.54
N LEU A 17 -3.60 12.19 -19.25
CA LEU A 17 -2.37 11.95 -19.98
C LEU A 17 -2.65 11.65 -21.45
N LEU A 18 -3.64 10.80 -21.74
CA LEU A 18 -4.08 10.48 -23.09
C LEU A 18 -4.64 11.73 -23.80
N ALA A 19 -5.50 12.51 -23.12
CA ALA A 19 -6.03 13.75 -23.65
C ALA A 19 -4.91 14.77 -23.93
N GLY A 20 -3.89 14.86 -23.09
CA GLY A 20 -2.70 15.68 -23.31
C GLY A 20 -1.94 15.29 -24.59
N ILE A 21 -1.72 13.98 -24.79
CA ILE A 21 -1.08 13.46 -26.01
C ILE A 21 -1.93 13.82 -27.25
N ILE A 22 -3.22 13.51 -27.22
CA ILE A 22 -4.14 13.76 -28.34
C ILE A 22 -4.20 15.26 -28.68
N SER A 23 -4.20 16.13 -27.65
CA SER A 23 -4.27 17.59 -27.84
C SER A 23 -3.15 18.14 -28.72
N VAL A 24 -1.96 17.55 -28.68
CA VAL A 24 -0.80 17.96 -29.48
C VAL A 24 -1.06 17.77 -30.98
N PHE A 25 -1.86 16.77 -31.36
CA PHE A 25 -2.13 16.45 -32.78
C PHE A 25 -3.39 17.13 -33.33
N ILE A 26 -4.34 17.48 -32.47
CA ILE A 26 -5.67 17.93 -32.90
C ILE A 26 -5.89 19.42 -32.65
N LEU A 27 -5.28 19.98 -31.59
CA LEU A 27 -5.58 21.34 -31.13
C LEU A 27 -4.49 22.35 -31.61
N PRO A 28 -4.84 23.63 -31.75
CA PRO A 28 -3.85 24.68 -31.95
C PRO A 28 -2.78 24.65 -30.84
N TRP A 29 -1.53 24.90 -31.17
CA TRP A 29 -0.39 24.73 -30.26
C TRP A 29 -0.55 25.46 -28.90
N LYS A 30 -1.16 26.65 -28.86
CA LYS A 30 -1.43 27.39 -27.62
C LYS A 30 -2.38 26.63 -26.69
N THR A 31 -3.41 26.02 -27.24
CA THR A 31 -4.37 25.21 -26.48
C THR A 31 -3.74 23.87 -26.03
N ALA A 32 -2.97 23.22 -26.91
CA ALA A 32 -2.24 22.02 -26.57
C ALA A 32 -1.27 22.24 -25.39
N LEU A 33 -0.59 23.40 -25.33
CA LEU A 33 0.26 23.77 -24.21
C LEU A 33 -0.49 23.85 -22.89
N ILE A 34 -1.74 24.29 -22.85
CA ILE A 34 -2.54 24.34 -21.62
C ILE A 34 -2.73 22.93 -21.04
N PHE A 35 -2.97 21.93 -21.91
CA PHE A 35 -3.15 20.54 -21.47
C PHE A 35 -1.82 19.85 -21.13
N THR A 36 -0.75 20.14 -21.85
CA THR A 36 0.54 19.43 -21.70
C THR A 36 1.45 20.04 -20.64
N THR A 37 1.39 21.36 -20.39
CA THR A 37 2.24 22.03 -19.39
C THR A 37 2.14 21.42 -17.98
N PRO A 38 0.95 21.14 -17.40
CA PRO A 38 0.86 20.51 -16.08
C PRO A 38 1.47 19.10 -16.07
N ILE A 39 1.36 18.36 -17.19
CA ILE A 39 1.95 17.02 -17.33
C ILE A 39 3.48 17.12 -17.30
N ILE A 40 4.05 18.04 -18.08
CA ILE A 40 5.50 18.27 -18.18
C ILE A 40 6.06 18.72 -16.83
N ILE A 41 5.43 19.71 -16.19
CA ILE A 41 5.85 20.19 -14.87
C ILE A 41 5.82 19.04 -13.87
N SER A 42 4.71 18.30 -13.85
CA SER A 42 4.60 17.14 -12.95
C SER A 42 5.64 16.06 -13.27
N ALA A 43 5.96 15.80 -14.53
CA ALA A 43 6.98 14.83 -14.90
C ALA A 43 8.38 15.22 -14.39
N LEU A 44 8.73 16.49 -14.47
CA LEU A 44 10.04 17.03 -14.08
C LEU A 44 10.23 17.15 -12.57
N LEU A 45 9.17 17.46 -11.82
CA LEU A 45 9.27 17.65 -10.38
C LEU A 45 9.20 16.31 -9.63
N PRO A 46 10.01 16.09 -8.58
CA PRO A 46 9.88 14.92 -7.72
C PRO A 46 8.62 15.02 -6.84
N PRO A 47 8.02 13.89 -6.43
CA PRO A 47 6.95 13.90 -5.43
C PRO A 47 7.51 14.35 -4.07
N ILE A 48 6.70 15.11 -3.33
CA ILE A 48 7.10 15.67 -2.03
C ILE A 48 6.25 15.00 -0.94
N ALA A 49 6.91 14.41 0.06
CA ALA A 49 6.27 13.93 1.26
C ALA A 49 5.78 15.12 2.12
N SER A 50 4.56 15.03 2.63
CA SER A 50 3.99 16.06 3.48
C SER A 50 3.27 15.45 4.70
N PRO A 51 4.01 15.10 5.78
CA PRO A 51 3.39 14.56 7.00
C PRO A 51 2.36 15.52 7.61
N TRP A 52 2.54 16.82 7.39
CA TRP A 52 1.57 17.83 7.79
C TRP A 52 0.24 17.67 7.04
N LEU A 53 0.27 17.60 5.71
CA LEU A 53 -0.94 17.40 4.90
C LEU A 53 -1.63 16.09 5.21
N VAL A 54 -0.85 15.01 5.35
CA VAL A 54 -1.37 13.69 5.78
C VAL A 54 -2.10 13.82 7.12
N GLY A 55 -1.56 14.58 8.07
CA GLY A 55 -2.21 14.82 9.36
C GLY A 55 -3.61 15.47 9.26
N HIS A 56 -3.90 16.21 8.18
CA HIS A 56 -5.21 16.84 7.94
C HIS A 56 -6.21 15.93 7.20
N LEU A 57 -5.82 14.71 6.84
CA LEU A 57 -6.73 13.73 6.23
C LEU A 57 -7.57 12.96 7.26
N THR A 58 -7.71 13.50 8.48
CA THR A 58 -8.53 12.89 9.55
C THR A 58 -9.97 12.53 9.16
N PRO A 59 -10.66 13.26 8.23
CA PRO A 59 -12.00 12.83 7.80
C PRO A 59 -12.05 11.46 7.11
N LEU A 60 -10.91 10.89 6.72
CA LEU A 60 -10.86 9.49 6.23
C LEU A 60 -11.20 8.51 7.36
N LYS A 61 -10.83 8.82 8.61
CA LYS A 61 -11.11 7.96 9.77
C LYS A 61 -12.62 7.82 9.99
N ASP A 62 -13.32 8.95 9.94
CA ASP A 62 -14.78 8.96 10.13
C ASP A 62 -15.50 8.28 8.95
N TYR A 63 -14.97 8.50 7.71
CA TYR A 63 -15.57 7.92 6.51
C TYR A 63 -15.52 6.38 6.49
N PHE A 64 -14.43 5.79 7.01
CA PHE A 64 -14.22 4.33 7.00
C PHE A 64 -14.48 3.67 8.36
N ASP A 65 -15.09 4.36 9.33
CA ASP A 65 -15.20 3.87 10.72
C ASP A 65 -13.89 3.20 11.16
N TYR A 66 -12.78 3.95 11.01
CA TYR A 66 -11.44 3.42 11.14
C TYR A 66 -11.05 3.17 12.58
N GLU A 67 -10.60 1.96 12.86
CA GLU A 67 -10.06 1.55 14.16
C GLU A 67 -8.65 0.98 14.04
N GLU A 68 -7.96 0.93 15.17
CA GLU A 68 -6.63 0.33 15.32
C GLU A 68 -6.66 -0.76 16.41
N ALA A 69 -5.94 -1.85 16.15
CA ALA A 69 -5.74 -2.94 17.11
C ALA A 69 -4.26 -3.33 17.12
N PHE A 70 -3.58 -3.08 18.23
CA PHE A 70 -2.14 -3.22 18.33
C PHE A 70 -1.74 -4.29 19.35
N ASP A 71 -1.07 -5.35 18.85
CA ASP A 71 -0.28 -6.27 19.67
C ASP A 71 1.14 -5.73 19.92
N TYR A 72 1.54 -4.71 19.14
CA TYR A 72 2.79 -3.97 19.24
C TYR A 72 2.46 -2.49 19.17
N THR A 73 2.53 -1.82 20.31
CA THR A 73 2.07 -0.45 20.51
C THR A 73 3.00 0.59 19.88
N ASN A 74 2.52 1.82 19.73
CA ASN A 74 3.36 2.93 19.26
C ASN A 74 4.51 3.24 20.25
N GLU A 75 4.31 2.98 21.54
CA GLU A 75 5.33 3.17 22.56
C GLU A 75 6.45 2.13 22.43
N GLU A 76 6.08 0.85 22.25
CA GLU A 76 7.06 -0.22 21.99
C GLU A 76 7.85 0.06 20.70
N ILE A 77 7.21 0.61 19.64
CA ILE A 77 7.91 1.04 18.43
C ILE A 77 8.96 2.11 18.75
N ARG A 78 8.62 3.12 19.55
CA ARG A 78 9.55 4.18 19.92
C ARG A 78 10.74 3.65 20.73
N ILE A 79 10.48 2.75 21.68
CA ILE A 79 11.53 2.10 22.46
C ILE A 79 12.50 1.36 21.54
N ASP A 80 11.96 0.57 20.62
CA ASP A 80 12.76 -0.22 19.70
C ASP A 80 13.52 0.65 18.68
N LEU A 81 12.92 1.72 18.16
CA LEU A 81 13.60 2.69 17.30
C LEU A 81 14.75 3.38 18.03
N ASN A 82 14.56 3.76 19.29
CA ASN A 82 15.61 4.35 20.14
C ASN A 82 16.73 3.35 20.45
N ALA A 83 16.40 2.05 20.50
CA ALA A 83 17.39 0.97 20.60
C ALA A 83 18.12 0.66 19.27
N GLY A 84 17.84 1.44 18.21
CA GLY A 84 18.47 1.29 16.89
C GLY A 84 17.81 0.23 16.00
N LYS A 85 16.69 -0.36 16.40
CA LYS A 85 15.96 -1.30 15.55
C LYS A 85 15.29 -0.57 14.38
N ARG A 86 15.13 -1.28 13.28
CA ARG A 86 14.47 -0.81 12.05
C ARG A 86 13.48 -1.87 11.58
N PHE A 87 12.46 -1.45 10.83
CA PHE A 87 11.34 -2.33 10.50
C PHE A 87 10.93 -2.25 9.04
N ILE A 88 10.57 -3.40 8.48
CA ILE A 88 9.67 -3.51 7.34
C ILE A 88 8.27 -3.75 7.90
N VAL A 89 7.41 -2.76 7.84
CA VAL A 89 5.98 -2.93 8.10
C VAL A 89 5.37 -3.58 6.87
N ALA A 90 4.86 -4.79 7.02
CA ALA A 90 4.40 -5.64 5.92
C ALA A 90 2.88 -5.85 5.97
N PRO A 91 2.08 -4.90 5.42
CA PRO A 91 0.63 -5.00 5.43
C PRO A 91 0.09 -5.89 4.32
N VAL A 92 -0.98 -6.62 4.63
CA VAL A 92 -1.85 -7.37 3.72
C VAL A 92 -3.30 -7.27 4.20
N PRO A 93 -4.29 -7.38 3.28
CA PRO A 93 -4.20 -7.28 1.84
C PRO A 93 -4.02 -5.83 1.34
N HIS A 94 -3.49 -5.67 0.12
CA HIS A 94 -3.33 -4.34 -0.49
C HIS A 94 -4.68 -3.71 -0.84
N GLY A 95 -5.65 -4.49 -1.31
CA GLY A 95 -6.86 -3.96 -1.93
C GLY A 95 -6.59 -3.20 -3.24
N VAL A 96 -7.62 -2.68 -3.89
CA VAL A 96 -7.48 -1.90 -5.14
C VAL A 96 -6.69 -0.61 -4.91
N ILE A 97 -7.11 0.15 -3.89
CA ILE A 97 -6.39 1.27 -3.29
C ILE A 97 -6.36 1.01 -1.80
N SER A 98 -5.19 1.10 -1.19
CA SER A 98 -5.05 0.79 0.24
C SER A 98 -5.60 1.91 1.13
N PHE A 99 -6.93 2.03 1.19
CA PHE A 99 -7.56 3.05 2.01
C PHE A 99 -7.32 2.85 3.50
N CYS A 100 -7.28 1.62 3.98
CA CYS A 100 -6.91 1.35 5.38
C CYS A 100 -5.49 1.86 5.68
N GLY A 101 -4.54 1.60 4.77
CA GLY A 101 -3.17 2.12 4.87
C GLY A 101 -3.09 3.65 4.77
N MET A 102 -3.86 4.26 3.85
CA MET A 102 -3.90 5.73 3.73
C MET A 102 -4.52 6.39 4.97
N THR A 103 -5.53 5.76 5.57
CA THR A 103 -6.19 6.25 6.78
C THR A 103 -5.33 6.06 8.02
N SER A 104 -4.43 5.07 8.04
CA SER A 104 -3.46 4.91 9.13
C SER A 104 -2.47 6.09 9.23
N GLY A 105 -2.22 6.78 8.12
CA GLY A 105 -1.35 7.96 8.10
C GLY A 105 -1.83 9.08 9.04
N PRO A 106 -3.04 9.65 8.88
CA PRO A 106 -3.57 10.66 9.80
C PRO A 106 -3.81 10.13 11.22
N ALA A 107 -4.03 8.82 11.39
CA ALA A 107 -4.20 8.20 12.71
C ALA A 107 -2.87 8.05 13.46
N ALA A 108 -1.76 7.84 12.75
CA ALA A 108 -0.45 7.68 13.35
C ALA A 108 0.01 8.97 14.09
N PRO A 109 0.77 8.83 15.19
CA PRO A 109 1.45 9.95 15.83
C PRO A 109 2.38 10.70 14.86
N PRO A 110 2.55 12.04 15.00
CA PRO A 110 3.34 12.85 14.06
C PRO A 110 4.78 12.37 13.84
N ASP A 111 5.42 11.84 14.88
CA ASP A 111 6.77 11.29 14.84
C ASP A 111 6.88 10.00 14.01
N LEU A 112 5.81 9.20 13.97
CA LEU A 112 5.74 7.94 13.22
C LEU A 112 5.20 8.09 11.78
N ARG A 113 4.67 9.26 11.40
CA ARG A 113 4.16 9.54 10.04
C ARG A 113 5.24 9.62 8.96
N LYS A 114 6.51 9.60 9.33
CA LYS A 114 7.65 9.77 8.40
C LYS A 114 8.03 8.48 7.68
N VAL A 115 7.43 7.34 8.04
CA VAL A 115 7.73 6.06 7.39
C VAL A 115 7.29 6.09 5.93
N HIS A 116 8.21 5.80 5.02
CA HIS A 116 7.93 5.79 3.59
C HIS A 116 7.26 4.51 3.13
N THR A 117 6.33 4.63 2.19
CA THR A 117 5.67 3.49 1.55
C THR A 117 6.40 3.11 0.26
N ALA A 118 6.77 1.84 0.15
CA ALA A 118 7.36 1.29 -1.06
C ALA A 118 6.28 1.09 -2.13
N VAL A 119 6.50 1.64 -3.31
CA VAL A 119 5.57 1.58 -4.44
C VAL A 119 6.28 1.11 -5.72
N ALA A 120 5.48 0.57 -6.65
CA ALA A 120 5.99 0.20 -7.97
C ALA A 120 6.58 1.43 -8.68
N SER A 121 7.64 1.21 -9.47
CA SER A 121 8.29 2.26 -10.27
C SER A 121 7.30 3.03 -11.15
N SER A 122 6.29 2.36 -11.71
CA SER A 122 5.24 2.97 -12.52
C SER A 122 4.51 4.11 -11.80
N VAL A 123 4.23 3.97 -10.51
CA VAL A 123 3.56 5.01 -9.70
C VAL A 123 4.43 6.26 -9.62
N LEU A 124 5.75 6.09 -9.42
CA LEU A 124 6.70 7.20 -9.31
C LEU A 124 6.95 7.94 -10.64
N HIS A 125 6.68 7.27 -11.76
CA HIS A 125 6.84 7.84 -13.10
C HIS A 125 5.53 8.34 -13.72
N THR A 126 4.37 8.06 -13.09
CA THR A 126 3.08 8.56 -13.59
C THR A 126 2.89 10.02 -13.16
N PRO A 127 2.95 10.99 -14.10
CA PRO A 127 2.73 12.40 -13.79
C PRO A 127 1.39 12.61 -13.08
N ILE A 128 1.30 13.64 -12.26
CA ILE A 128 0.13 13.99 -11.43
C ILE A 128 -0.11 12.96 -10.32
N LEU A 129 -0.33 11.68 -10.64
CA LEU A 129 -0.61 10.63 -9.65
C LEU A 129 0.53 10.52 -8.61
N LYS A 130 1.79 10.60 -9.06
CA LYS A 130 2.95 10.57 -8.15
C LYS A 130 2.94 11.67 -7.10
N HIS A 131 2.35 12.84 -7.38
CA HIS A 131 2.24 13.93 -6.42
C HIS A 131 1.06 13.73 -5.48
N VAL A 132 -0.08 13.24 -5.98
CA VAL A 132 -1.25 12.92 -5.16
C VAL A 132 -0.92 11.88 -4.09
N LEU A 133 -0.21 10.81 -4.48
CA LEU A 133 0.22 9.76 -3.55
C LEU A 133 1.50 10.13 -2.80
N GLY A 134 2.32 10.99 -3.39
CA GLY A 134 3.62 11.42 -2.87
C GLY A 134 3.56 12.03 -1.48
N ILE A 135 2.44 12.64 -1.10
CA ILE A 135 2.25 13.23 0.22
C ILE A 135 2.49 12.24 1.37
N PHE A 136 2.25 10.95 1.13
CA PHE A 136 2.49 9.86 2.11
C PHE A 136 3.96 9.44 2.23
N GLY A 137 4.87 10.07 1.45
CA GLY A 137 6.26 9.65 1.39
C GLY A 137 6.42 8.31 0.63
N LEU A 138 6.84 8.41 -0.63
CA LEU A 138 7.01 7.24 -1.48
C LEU A 138 8.49 6.90 -1.65
N THR A 139 8.78 5.60 -1.73
CA THR A 139 10.07 5.07 -2.15
C THR A 139 9.87 3.99 -3.22
N ASN A 140 10.87 3.81 -4.10
CA ASN A 140 10.79 2.77 -5.11
C ASN A 140 10.93 1.38 -4.47
N ALA A 141 10.06 0.43 -4.85
CA ALA A 141 10.10 -0.95 -4.37
C ALA A 141 11.21 -1.80 -5.01
N SER A 142 12.11 -1.21 -5.82
CA SER A 142 13.28 -1.93 -6.34
C SER A 142 14.23 -2.31 -5.20
N LYS A 143 14.86 -3.48 -5.32
CA LYS A 143 15.78 -4.02 -4.30
C LYS A 143 16.83 -2.99 -3.87
N SER A 144 17.49 -2.32 -4.82
CA SER A 144 18.53 -1.34 -4.53
C SER A 144 18.01 -0.09 -3.80
N ALA A 145 16.79 0.36 -4.10
CA ALA A 145 16.18 1.49 -3.42
C ALA A 145 15.75 1.12 -1.98
N LEU A 146 15.19 -0.08 -1.79
CA LEU A 146 14.85 -0.59 -0.47
C LEU A 146 16.10 -0.76 0.40
N GLN A 147 17.18 -1.35 -0.13
CA GLN A 147 18.44 -1.50 0.58
C GLN A 147 19.01 -0.14 1.03
N ARG A 148 19.07 0.84 0.12
CA ARG A 148 19.52 2.20 0.50
C ARG A 148 18.66 2.82 1.59
N ARG A 149 17.34 2.61 1.54
CA ARG A 149 16.43 3.14 2.55
C ARG A 149 16.62 2.46 3.90
N LEU A 150 16.66 1.13 3.92
CA LEU A 150 16.84 0.33 5.13
C LEU A 150 18.21 0.53 5.80
N ALA A 151 19.20 1.04 5.07
CA ALA A 151 20.51 1.40 5.64
C ALA A 151 20.49 2.71 6.46
N LEU A 152 19.44 3.52 6.36
CA LEU A 152 19.31 4.75 7.14
C LEU A 152 19.03 4.42 8.62
N PRO A 153 19.43 5.31 9.55
CA PRO A 153 19.16 5.09 10.97
C PRO A 153 17.72 5.42 11.37
N GLY A 154 17.25 4.83 12.46
CA GLY A 154 15.99 5.14 13.11
C GLY A 154 14.79 4.98 12.19
N ILE A 155 13.81 5.87 12.31
CA ILE A 155 12.56 5.81 11.54
C ILE A 155 12.77 5.97 10.04
N ASP A 156 13.80 6.67 9.60
CA ASP A 156 14.13 6.83 8.19
C ASP A 156 14.59 5.51 7.54
N GLY A 157 15.09 4.57 8.33
CA GLY A 157 15.38 3.20 7.94
C GLY A 157 14.20 2.24 8.02
N CYS A 158 12.98 2.73 8.28
CA CYS A 158 11.76 1.94 8.25
C CYS A 158 10.99 2.16 6.95
N ILE A 159 10.30 1.12 6.50
CA ILE A 159 9.46 1.17 5.29
C ILE A 159 8.14 0.45 5.51
N VAL A 160 7.10 0.89 4.82
CA VAL A 160 5.88 0.11 4.60
C VAL A 160 6.02 -0.58 3.24
N LEU A 161 5.89 -1.90 3.21
CA LEU A 161 6.02 -2.69 1.99
C LEU A 161 4.84 -3.67 1.87
N TYR A 162 3.97 -3.42 0.90
CA TYR A 162 2.87 -4.33 0.56
C TYR A 162 3.40 -5.56 -0.15
N VAL A 163 3.28 -6.72 0.48
CA VAL A 163 3.96 -7.94 0.04
C VAL A 163 3.14 -8.81 -0.92
N GLY A 164 1.80 -8.67 -0.94
CA GLY A 164 0.91 -9.49 -1.79
C GLY A 164 0.95 -9.16 -3.28
N GLY A 165 0.97 -7.89 -3.62
CA GLY A 165 1.06 -7.41 -5.00
C GLY A 165 -0.25 -7.50 -5.80
N ILE A 166 -0.15 -7.32 -7.13
CA ILE A 166 -1.31 -7.20 -8.06
C ILE A 166 -2.17 -8.48 -8.10
N ALA A 167 -1.58 -9.66 -7.84
CA ALA A 167 -2.30 -10.92 -7.91
C ALA A 167 -3.47 -10.98 -6.90
N GLU A 168 -3.30 -10.42 -5.70
CA GLU A 168 -4.34 -10.35 -4.66
C GLU A 168 -5.58 -9.55 -5.11
N LEU A 169 -5.38 -8.54 -5.97
CA LEU A 169 -6.48 -7.69 -6.43
C LEU A 169 -7.58 -8.47 -7.18
N PHE A 170 -7.20 -9.56 -7.84
CA PHE A 170 -8.09 -10.33 -8.71
C PHE A 170 -8.72 -11.55 -8.02
N GLN A 171 -8.39 -11.83 -6.76
CA GLN A 171 -8.79 -13.06 -6.09
C GLN A 171 -9.68 -12.86 -4.85
N SER A 172 -9.67 -11.67 -4.25
CA SER A 172 -10.52 -11.39 -3.08
C SER A 172 -11.99 -11.35 -3.43
N SER A 173 -12.83 -11.98 -2.62
CA SER A 173 -14.29 -12.01 -2.76
C SER A 173 -14.98 -11.51 -1.48
N ARG A 174 -16.31 -11.39 -1.54
CA ARG A 174 -17.09 -11.03 -0.34
C ARG A 174 -17.15 -12.16 0.69
N GLN A 175 -16.94 -13.41 0.30
CA GLN A 175 -17.01 -14.58 1.19
C GLN A 175 -15.65 -15.02 1.70
N GLU A 176 -14.58 -14.81 0.92
CA GLU A 176 -13.25 -15.32 1.21
C GLU A 176 -12.21 -14.21 1.06
N GLU A 177 -11.22 -14.23 1.93
CA GLU A 177 -9.99 -13.47 1.76
C GLU A 177 -8.89 -14.38 1.27
N ARG A 178 -8.28 -14.03 0.12
CA ARG A 178 -7.16 -14.78 -0.46
C ARG A 178 -5.92 -13.90 -0.54
N LEU A 179 -4.85 -14.36 0.05
CA LEU A 179 -3.54 -13.71 0.02
C LEU A 179 -2.57 -14.52 -0.84
N PHE A 180 -1.86 -13.86 -1.72
CA PHE A 180 -0.87 -14.49 -2.61
C PHE A 180 0.53 -14.33 -2.03
N LEU A 181 0.85 -15.10 -0.98
CA LEU A 181 2.08 -14.93 -0.21
C LEU A 181 3.10 -16.04 -0.41
N SER A 182 2.69 -17.26 -0.79
CA SER A 182 3.59 -18.44 -0.83
C SER A 182 4.88 -18.24 -1.63
N GLN A 183 4.82 -17.43 -2.69
CA GLN A 183 5.97 -17.10 -3.54
C GLN A 183 6.61 -15.73 -3.20
N ARG A 184 6.06 -14.98 -2.24
CA ARG A 184 6.49 -13.62 -1.90
C ARG A 184 7.52 -13.61 -0.77
N LYS A 185 8.64 -14.31 -0.95
CA LYS A 185 9.69 -14.48 0.06
C LYS A 185 10.78 -13.40 0.03
N GLY A 186 10.81 -12.56 -1.03
CA GLY A 186 11.88 -11.60 -1.26
C GLY A 186 12.05 -10.56 -0.14
N PHE A 187 10.96 -10.14 0.50
CA PHE A 187 11.02 -9.17 1.59
C PHE A 187 11.62 -9.77 2.86
N ILE A 188 11.38 -11.04 3.15
CA ILE A 188 12.03 -11.78 4.25
C ILE A 188 13.54 -11.89 4.00
N LYS A 189 13.92 -12.31 2.77
CA LYS A 189 15.34 -12.39 2.39
C LYS A 189 16.05 -11.04 2.52
N LEU A 190 15.35 -9.94 2.16
CA LEU A 190 15.85 -8.58 2.33
C LEU A 190 15.99 -8.23 3.81
N ALA A 191 14.97 -8.48 4.62
CA ALA A 191 14.96 -8.17 6.04
C ALA A 191 16.10 -8.86 6.79
N LEU A 192 16.30 -10.17 6.54
CA LEU A 192 17.41 -10.95 7.11
C LEU A 192 18.77 -10.36 6.76
N ARG A 193 18.97 -9.98 5.48
CA ARG A 193 20.25 -9.41 5.00
C ARG A 193 20.57 -8.05 5.58
N GLU A 194 19.57 -7.19 5.66
CA GLU A 194 19.74 -5.81 6.14
C GLU A 194 19.67 -5.72 7.67
N GLY A 195 19.43 -6.82 8.38
CA GLY A 195 19.31 -6.86 9.84
C GLY A 195 18.16 -5.97 10.33
N VAL A 196 17.03 -5.99 9.61
CA VAL A 196 15.81 -5.28 9.99
C VAL A 196 14.71 -6.28 10.32
N ASP A 197 13.82 -5.95 11.25
CA ASP A 197 12.75 -6.86 11.62
C ASP A 197 11.49 -6.62 10.76
N VAL A 198 10.59 -7.57 10.74
CA VAL A 198 9.32 -7.50 10.00
C VAL A 198 8.16 -7.41 10.98
N VAL A 199 7.33 -6.38 10.79
CA VAL A 199 6.09 -6.17 11.56
C VAL A 199 4.92 -6.59 10.68
N PRO A 200 4.23 -7.71 10.99
CA PRO A 200 3.06 -8.15 10.25
C PRO A 200 1.88 -7.22 10.54
N VAL A 201 1.13 -6.88 9.49
CA VAL A 201 -0.07 -6.03 9.59
C VAL A 201 -1.18 -6.62 8.74
N TYR A 202 -2.39 -6.69 9.30
CA TYR A 202 -3.58 -7.06 8.56
C TYR A 202 -4.54 -5.87 8.42
N PHE A 203 -5.00 -5.60 7.20
CA PHE A 203 -5.96 -4.54 6.87
C PHE A 203 -7.35 -5.09 6.60
N PHE A 204 -8.19 -5.14 7.62
CA PHE A 204 -9.60 -5.48 7.42
C PHE A 204 -10.34 -4.36 6.70
N GLY A 205 -11.29 -4.72 5.85
CA GLY A 205 -12.08 -3.77 5.07
C GLY A 205 -11.40 -3.32 3.77
N ASN A 206 -10.10 -3.47 3.62
CA ASN A 206 -9.34 -2.91 2.50
C ASN A 206 -9.72 -3.52 1.13
N THR A 207 -10.21 -4.76 1.11
CA THR A 207 -10.69 -5.47 -0.09
C THR A 207 -12.15 -5.22 -0.42
N SER A 208 -12.95 -4.69 0.54
CA SER A 208 -14.39 -4.46 0.37
C SER A 208 -14.74 -3.05 -0.09
N VAL A 209 -13.88 -2.06 0.19
CA VAL A 209 -14.16 -0.64 -0.12
C VAL A 209 -14.23 -0.32 -1.60
N LEU A 210 -13.54 -1.10 -2.45
CA LEU A 210 -13.61 -0.99 -3.90
C LEU A 210 -13.70 -2.38 -4.54
N THR A 211 -14.50 -2.48 -5.58
CA THR A 211 -14.61 -3.68 -6.42
C THR A 211 -13.85 -3.48 -7.72
N LEU A 212 -13.13 -4.50 -8.15
CA LEU A 212 -12.33 -4.50 -9.36
C LEU A 212 -13.01 -5.28 -10.48
N LEU A 213 -12.88 -4.83 -11.73
CA LEU A 213 -13.27 -5.60 -12.90
C LEU A 213 -12.29 -6.79 -13.09
N GLN A 214 -12.72 -7.99 -12.69
CA GLN A 214 -11.86 -9.19 -12.65
C GLN A 214 -11.69 -9.89 -13.99
N TYR A 215 -12.60 -9.66 -14.94
CA TYR A 215 -12.69 -10.38 -16.23
C TYR A 215 -12.66 -9.43 -17.41
N GLY A 216 -12.38 -9.98 -18.61
CA GLY A 216 -12.37 -9.26 -19.87
C GLY A 216 -10.99 -8.90 -20.40
N PRO A 217 -10.90 -8.32 -21.62
CA PRO A 217 -9.63 -8.03 -22.30
C PRO A 217 -8.73 -7.10 -21.51
N LEU A 218 -9.32 -6.11 -20.83
CA LEU A 218 -8.57 -5.13 -20.03
C LEU A 218 -7.92 -5.79 -18.80
N ALA A 219 -8.63 -6.69 -18.13
CA ALA A 219 -8.08 -7.43 -16.99
C ALA A 219 -6.96 -8.39 -17.42
N THR A 220 -7.08 -9.01 -18.60
CA THR A 220 -6.06 -9.87 -19.19
C THR A 220 -4.80 -9.06 -19.54
N LEU A 221 -4.97 -7.91 -20.17
CA LEU A 221 -3.87 -6.98 -20.50
C LEU A 221 -3.18 -6.46 -19.24
N SER A 222 -3.95 -6.07 -18.22
CA SER A 222 -3.45 -5.63 -16.93
C SER A 222 -2.53 -6.68 -16.28
N ARG A 223 -2.97 -7.94 -16.27
CA ARG A 223 -2.18 -9.06 -15.74
C ARG A 223 -0.91 -9.32 -16.54
N SER A 224 -0.99 -9.27 -17.87
CA SER A 224 0.18 -9.52 -18.74
C SER A 224 1.24 -8.42 -18.64
N LEU A 225 0.83 -7.17 -18.45
CA LEU A 225 1.74 -6.02 -18.33
C LEU A 225 2.21 -5.78 -16.89
N GLY A 226 1.63 -6.48 -15.89
CA GLY A 226 1.95 -6.24 -14.48
C GLY A 226 1.60 -4.81 -14.01
N VAL A 227 0.62 -4.16 -14.66
CA VAL A 227 0.15 -2.81 -14.36
C VAL A 227 -1.34 -2.86 -14.09
N ALA A 228 -1.82 -2.20 -13.04
CA ALA A 228 -3.24 -2.14 -12.69
C ALA A 228 -4.04 -1.27 -13.70
N LEU A 229 -4.11 -1.72 -14.96
CA LEU A 229 -4.94 -1.12 -16.02
C LEU A 229 -6.33 -1.71 -15.96
N THR A 230 -7.11 -1.37 -14.94
CA THR A 230 -8.44 -1.96 -14.79
C THR A 230 -9.41 -0.94 -14.24
N TYR A 231 -10.70 -1.17 -14.54
CA TYR A 231 -11.76 -0.36 -13.98
C TYR A 231 -12.15 -0.90 -12.60
N PHE A 232 -12.35 0.00 -11.67
CA PHE A 232 -12.83 -0.31 -10.33
C PHE A 232 -13.93 0.67 -9.93
N TRP A 233 -14.79 0.22 -9.03
CA TRP A 233 -15.91 1.00 -8.53
C TRP A 233 -16.22 0.68 -7.07
N GLY A 234 -16.96 1.54 -6.44
CA GLY A 234 -17.56 1.34 -5.12
C GLY A 234 -19.04 1.72 -5.15
N LYS A 235 -19.41 2.79 -4.42
CA LYS A 235 -20.80 3.26 -4.37
C LYS A 235 -21.31 3.68 -5.75
N TRP A 236 -22.54 3.27 -6.07
CA TRP A 236 -23.26 3.63 -7.31
C TRP A 236 -22.50 3.28 -8.59
N TYR A 237 -21.66 2.25 -8.58
CA TYR A 237 -20.79 1.90 -9.71
C TYR A 237 -19.83 3.01 -10.15
N LEU A 238 -19.61 4.01 -9.29
CA LEU A 238 -18.62 5.08 -9.47
C LEU A 238 -17.34 4.74 -8.71
N PRO A 239 -16.21 5.39 -9.01
CA PRO A 239 -14.96 5.22 -8.24
C PRO A 239 -15.05 5.96 -6.89
N ILE A 240 -16.12 5.76 -6.18
CA ILE A 240 -16.38 6.28 -4.85
C ILE A 240 -16.30 5.10 -3.89
N PRO A 241 -15.29 5.03 -3.02
CA PRO A 241 -15.15 3.87 -2.13
C PRO A 241 -16.39 3.69 -1.24
N CYS A 242 -16.74 2.44 -0.94
CA CYS A 242 -17.71 2.13 0.09
C CYS A 242 -17.17 2.58 1.45
N ASP A 243 -18.06 2.95 2.36
CA ASP A 243 -17.75 3.37 3.72
C ASP A 243 -17.69 2.17 4.69
N ASP A 244 -17.21 1.04 4.19
CA ASP A 244 -17.03 -0.16 5.00
C ASP A 244 -15.97 0.10 6.09
N LYS A 245 -16.19 -0.47 7.28
CA LYS A 245 -15.26 -0.36 8.39
C LYS A 245 -13.87 -0.85 8.01
N CYS A 246 -12.87 -0.02 8.28
CA CYS A 246 -11.46 -0.36 8.17
C CYS A 246 -10.83 -0.57 9.55
N LEU A 247 -10.20 -1.72 9.76
CA LEU A 247 -9.44 -2.01 10.97
C LEU A 247 -7.98 -2.32 10.62
N TYR A 248 -7.08 -1.53 11.20
CA TYR A 248 -5.62 -1.75 11.14
C TYR A 248 -5.21 -2.64 12.31
N ALA A 249 -4.89 -3.90 12.04
CA ALA A 249 -4.38 -4.84 13.04
C ALA A 249 -2.86 -5.00 12.89
N ARG A 250 -2.09 -4.63 13.92
CA ARG A 250 -0.62 -4.71 13.93
C ARG A 250 -0.13 -5.76 14.92
N GLY A 251 0.58 -6.76 14.41
CA GLY A 251 1.22 -7.81 15.19
C GLY A 251 2.58 -7.38 15.76
N LYS A 252 3.17 -8.23 16.58
CA LYS A 252 4.51 -8.05 17.12
C LYS A 252 5.57 -8.29 16.03
N PRO A 253 6.73 -7.61 16.10
CA PRO A 253 7.87 -7.94 15.26
C PRO A 253 8.21 -9.43 15.33
N LEU A 254 8.63 -10.01 14.21
CA LEU A 254 8.90 -11.45 14.12
C LEU A 254 10.18 -11.87 14.87
N GLY A 255 11.08 -10.92 15.15
CA GLY A 255 12.36 -11.19 15.80
C GLY A 255 13.39 -11.79 14.83
N LEU A 256 13.49 -11.24 13.60
CA LEU A 256 14.43 -11.73 12.59
C LEU A 256 15.89 -11.50 13.02
N PRO A 257 16.77 -12.51 12.87
CA PRO A 257 18.22 -12.31 13.02
C PRO A 257 18.79 -11.62 11.78
N CYS A 258 19.98 -11.03 11.93
CA CYS A 258 20.75 -10.57 10.79
C CYS A 258 21.55 -11.73 10.20
N ILE A 259 21.27 -12.10 8.94
CA ILE A 259 21.94 -13.18 8.19
C ILE A 259 22.34 -12.63 6.83
N LEU A 260 23.63 -12.37 6.60
CA LEU A 260 24.10 -11.73 5.36
C LEU A 260 23.83 -12.57 4.09
N ASP A 261 23.91 -13.89 4.21
CA ASP A 261 23.57 -14.79 3.09
C ASP A 261 22.61 -15.89 3.55
N PRO A 262 21.32 -15.56 3.70
CA PRO A 262 20.33 -16.51 4.19
C PRO A 262 20.07 -17.61 3.15
N THR A 263 20.07 -18.85 3.63
CA THR A 263 19.66 -20.04 2.86
C THR A 263 18.16 -20.01 2.57
N ASP A 264 17.72 -20.70 1.55
CA ASP A 264 16.29 -20.78 1.23
C ASP A 264 15.49 -21.39 2.40
N LYS A 265 16.06 -22.35 3.15
CA LYS A 265 15.42 -22.92 4.36
C LYS A 265 15.21 -21.89 5.46
N GLU A 266 16.18 -21.00 5.66
CA GLU A 266 16.03 -19.91 6.66
C GLU A 266 14.98 -18.90 6.21
N VAL A 267 14.98 -18.55 4.92
CA VAL A 267 13.95 -17.68 4.34
C VAL A 267 12.57 -18.31 4.49
N ASP A 268 12.43 -19.60 4.16
CA ASP A 268 11.15 -20.33 4.27
C ASP A 268 10.65 -20.38 5.72
N LYS A 269 11.53 -20.65 6.68
CA LYS A 269 11.20 -20.65 8.11
C LYS A 269 10.61 -19.31 8.56
N TRP A 270 11.24 -18.19 8.21
CA TRP A 270 10.82 -16.88 8.63
C TRP A 270 9.59 -16.39 7.84
N HIS A 271 9.49 -16.80 6.58
CA HIS A 271 8.31 -16.56 5.77
C HIS A 271 7.08 -17.27 6.35
N GLN A 272 7.21 -18.54 6.74
CA GLN A 272 6.12 -19.27 7.40
C GLN A 272 5.69 -18.56 8.69
N LYS A 273 6.65 -18.12 9.53
CA LYS A 273 6.34 -17.36 10.73
C LYS A 273 5.57 -16.07 10.44
N TYR A 274 5.86 -15.42 9.31
CA TYR A 274 5.08 -14.25 8.86
C TYR A 274 3.64 -14.67 8.49
N CYS A 275 3.47 -15.73 7.71
CA CYS A 275 2.14 -16.23 7.34
C CYS A 275 1.32 -16.61 8.59
N ASP A 276 1.92 -17.36 9.52
CA ASP A 276 1.26 -17.73 10.78
C ASP A 276 0.85 -16.50 11.60
N ALA A 277 1.67 -15.45 11.61
CA ALA A 277 1.34 -14.20 12.29
C ALA A 277 0.18 -13.46 11.62
N ILE A 278 0.10 -13.47 10.28
CA ILE A 278 -1.02 -12.88 9.54
C ILE A 278 -2.33 -13.65 9.79
N GLU A 279 -2.29 -14.99 9.77
CA GLU A 279 -3.44 -15.84 10.13
C GLU A 279 -3.90 -15.57 11.56
N GLY A 280 -2.94 -15.50 12.50
CA GLY A 280 -3.23 -15.18 13.90
C GLY A 280 -3.89 -13.82 14.08
N LEU A 281 -3.45 -12.78 13.36
CA LEU A 281 -4.07 -11.45 13.37
C LEU A 281 -5.49 -11.50 12.80
N PHE A 282 -5.68 -12.22 11.68
CA PHE A 282 -6.98 -12.37 11.06
C PHE A 282 -7.98 -13.02 12.02
N GLU A 283 -7.66 -14.19 12.55
CA GLU A 283 -8.55 -14.91 13.46
C GLU A 283 -8.84 -14.13 14.76
N LYS A 284 -7.84 -13.44 15.30
CA LYS A 284 -7.98 -12.67 16.55
C LYS A 284 -8.90 -11.47 16.41
N TYR A 285 -8.89 -10.81 15.24
CA TYR A 285 -9.55 -9.51 15.09
C TYR A 285 -10.73 -9.50 14.12
N LYS A 286 -11.00 -10.57 13.35
CA LYS A 286 -12.11 -10.63 12.37
C LYS A 286 -13.48 -10.31 12.96
N GLU A 287 -13.71 -10.68 14.21
CA GLU A 287 -14.98 -10.41 14.92
C GLU A 287 -15.27 -8.91 15.10
N LYS A 288 -14.24 -8.05 15.09
CA LYS A 288 -14.39 -6.59 15.21
C LYS A 288 -14.93 -5.93 13.95
N VAL A 289 -14.87 -6.63 12.82
CA VAL A 289 -15.34 -6.12 11.53
C VAL A 289 -16.52 -6.97 11.05
N PRO A 290 -17.74 -6.45 11.03
CA PRO A 290 -18.96 -7.24 10.75
C PRO A 290 -18.88 -8.08 9.46
N LEU A 291 -18.28 -7.53 8.41
CA LEU A 291 -18.10 -8.21 7.11
C LEU A 291 -17.16 -9.41 7.18
N TYR A 292 -16.34 -9.54 8.23
CA TYR A 292 -15.30 -10.56 8.32
C TYR A 292 -15.66 -11.72 9.27
N LYS A 293 -16.73 -11.63 10.05
CA LYS A 293 -17.13 -12.65 11.02
C LYS A 293 -17.18 -14.06 10.45
N HIS A 294 -17.68 -14.19 9.22
CA HIS A 294 -17.87 -15.48 8.55
C HIS A 294 -16.86 -15.74 7.42
N LYS A 295 -15.91 -14.82 7.23
CA LYS A 295 -14.87 -15.02 6.22
C LYS A 295 -13.80 -16.01 6.71
N THR A 296 -13.29 -16.76 5.74
CA THR A 296 -12.10 -17.60 5.90
C THR A 296 -10.93 -16.97 5.15
N LEU A 297 -9.75 -17.03 5.76
CA LEU A 297 -8.50 -16.59 5.13
C LEU A 297 -7.83 -17.78 4.47
N PHE A 298 -7.40 -17.60 3.22
CA PHE A 298 -6.55 -18.56 2.48
C PHE A 298 -5.24 -17.86 2.11
N ILE A 299 -4.12 -18.54 2.35
CA ILE A 299 -2.78 -18.09 1.93
C ILE A 299 -2.30 -19.04 0.86
N ASP A 300 -2.24 -18.54 -0.41
CA ASP A 300 -1.82 -19.28 -1.60
C ASP A 300 -0.39 -18.89 -2.01
#